data_7b22dca997a1da149712120c114f8088
#
_entry.id   7b22dca997a1da149712120c114f8088
#
_cell.length_a   1.000
_cell.length_b   1.000
_cell.length_c   1.000
_cell.angle_alpha   90.00
_cell.angle_beta   90.00
_cell.angle_gamma   90.00
#
_symmetry.space_group_name_H-M   'P 1'
#
loop_
_entity.id
_entity.type
_entity.pdbx_description
1 polymer ?
#
loop_
_entity_poly.entity_id
_entity_poly.type
_entity_poly.pdbx_seq_one_letter_code
_entity_poly.pdbx_strand_id
1 'polypeptide(L)'
;MADPDDLETEALGTAIARSGPESAFHADGSDRGTRERVCREILQRGPITASDLAATLGLTAAGVRRHLDALTAQHLVSTWTGAEGTPRRRGRPARRYVLTDTGHAAMSTAYDDLAAQLLEFLADTAGAEAVREFAAVRAGRLAERYRPAVTAAGADPHQRADALAQALSVDGYAASVRSVDDGHVAEHASAGKQLCQGHCPVQQVATQFPQLCEAETQAFSDLLGVHVQRLATLAHGEHVCTTHIPLAHAASGPEFVTKPGTSQETTTREENSADEHRVAS
;
A
#
# COMPACT_ATOMS: atom_id res chain seq x y z
N MET A 1 -23.65 -35.03 57.98
CA MET A 1 -22.68 -35.79 58.80
C MET A 1 -21.51 -36.09 57.87
N ALA A 2 -20.37 -35.46 58.22
CA ALA A 2 -19.03 -35.64 57.66
C ALA A 2 -18.70 -35.03 56.31
N ASP A 3 -18.05 -33.88 56.36
CA ASP A 3 -16.84 -33.53 55.58
C ASP A 3 -15.79 -34.62 55.71
N PRO A 4 -14.90 -34.83 54.77
CA PRO A 4 -13.58 -34.26 54.95
C PRO A 4 -12.96 -33.74 53.62
N ASP A 5 -12.33 -32.58 53.70
CA ASP A 5 -10.88 -32.35 53.82
C ASP A 5 -9.99 -32.58 52.60
N ASP A 6 -9.46 -31.47 52.18
CA ASP A 6 -8.07 -31.20 51.82
C ASP A 6 -7.24 -32.31 51.11
N LEU A 7 -6.79 -31.96 49.92
CA LEU A 7 -5.40 -32.23 49.56
C LEU A 7 -4.92 -31.21 48.48
N GLU A 8 -4.15 -30.26 48.93
CA GLU A 8 -3.22 -29.48 48.11
C GLU A 8 -2.26 -30.43 47.36
N THR A 9 -2.11 -30.18 46.08
CA THR A 9 -0.97 -30.74 45.35
C THR A 9 -0.34 -29.66 44.52
N GLU A 10 0.76 -29.13 45.02
CA GLU A 10 1.72 -28.33 44.28
C GLU A 10 2.21 -29.09 43.04
N ALA A 11 2.07 -28.45 41.88
CA ALA A 11 2.80 -28.85 40.68
C ALA A 11 3.64 -27.67 40.19
N LEU A 12 4.94 -27.73 40.52
CA LEU A 12 5.99 -26.93 39.86
C LEU A 12 5.92 -27.21 38.35
N GLY A 13 5.41 -26.27 37.57
CA GLY A 13 5.49 -26.28 36.14
C GLY A 13 6.53 -25.27 35.68
N THR A 14 7.71 -25.77 35.32
CA THR A 14 8.83 -25.06 34.74
C THR A 14 8.37 -24.27 33.50
N ALA A 15 8.35 -22.94 33.58
CA ALA A 15 8.11 -22.06 32.45
C ALA A 15 9.33 -22.07 31.51
N ILE A 16 9.26 -22.85 30.45
CA ILE A 16 10.18 -22.75 29.33
C ILE A 16 9.82 -21.48 28.57
N ALA A 17 10.62 -20.44 28.70
CA ALA A 17 10.56 -19.24 27.90
C ALA A 17 10.83 -19.61 26.43
N ARG A 18 9.79 -19.66 25.62
CA ARG A 18 9.90 -19.72 24.17
C ARG A 18 10.14 -18.31 23.66
N SER A 19 11.42 -17.99 23.43
CA SER A 19 11.83 -16.82 22.66
C SER A 19 11.48 -17.07 21.19
N GLY A 20 10.28 -16.68 20.76
CA GLY A 20 9.87 -16.68 19.38
C GLY A 20 10.30 -15.38 18.67
N PRO A 21 10.37 -15.36 17.34
CA PRO A 21 10.85 -14.20 16.56
C PRO A 21 9.88 -13.00 16.50
N GLU A 22 8.85 -12.96 17.33
CA GLU A 22 7.87 -11.87 17.40
C GLU A 22 8.41 -10.56 17.99
N SER A 23 9.53 -10.60 18.71
CA SER A 23 10.10 -9.40 19.38
C SER A 23 10.75 -8.40 18.43
N ALA A 24 11.07 -8.78 17.18
CA ALA A 24 11.70 -7.88 16.21
C ALA A 24 10.72 -6.93 15.50
N PHE A 25 9.46 -7.30 15.40
CA PHE A 25 8.42 -6.51 14.70
C PHE A 25 7.80 -5.42 15.58
N HIS A 26 7.79 -5.58 16.91
CA HIS A 26 7.28 -4.57 17.83
C HIS A 26 8.18 -3.32 17.94
N ALA A 27 9.47 -3.41 17.62
CA ALA A 27 10.38 -2.28 17.68
C ALA A 27 10.08 -1.21 16.61
N ASP A 28 9.63 -1.60 15.42
CA ASP A 28 9.39 -0.68 14.30
C ASP A 28 8.09 0.13 14.46
N GLY A 29 7.02 -0.45 14.94
CA GLY A 29 5.77 0.25 15.24
C GLY A 29 5.91 1.26 16.39
N SER A 30 6.66 0.93 17.42
CA SER A 30 6.98 1.82 18.55
C SER A 30 7.84 3.01 18.12
N ASP A 31 8.77 2.81 17.19
CA ASP A 31 9.69 3.85 16.70
C ASP A 31 8.96 4.86 15.81
N ARG A 32 8.01 4.42 14.98
CA ARG A 32 7.15 5.28 14.15
C ARG A 32 6.24 6.14 15.03
N GLY A 33 5.53 5.54 15.98
CA GLY A 33 4.66 6.27 16.90
C GLY A 33 5.43 7.28 17.76
N THR A 34 6.68 6.98 18.13
CA THR A 34 7.53 7.92 18.87
C THR A 34 7.97 9.10 18.00
N ARG A 35 8.33 8.89 16.73
CA ARG A 35 8.66 9.96 15.78
C ARG A 35 7.48 10.89 15.55
N GLU A 36 6.29 10.36 15.40
CA GLU A 36 5.06 11.14 15.27
C GLU A 36 4.80 12.00 16.53
N ARG A 37 4.96 11.43 17.71
CA ARG A 37 4.85 12.19 18.98
C ARG A 37 5.89 13.31 19.06
N VAL A 38 7.14 13.07 18.64
CA VAL A 38 8.19 14.09 18.58
C VAL A 38 7.80 15.20 17.61
N CYS A 39 7.33 14.88 16.41
CA CYS A 39 6.85 15.89 15.45
C CYS A 39 5.67 16.70 15.99
N ARG A 40 4.70 16.05 16.63
CA ARG A 40 3.53 16.72 17.23
C ARG A 40 3.94 17.70 18.33
N GLU A 41 4.91 17.34 19.16
CA GLU A 41 5.43 18.22 20.21
C GLU A 41 6.21 19.42 19.63
N ILE A 42 6.99 19.20 18.56
CA ILE A 42 7.65 20.29 17.82
C ILE A 42 6.62 21.22 17.19
N LEU A 43 5.54 20.70 16.62
CA LEU A 43 4.45 21.48 16.03
C LEU A 43 3.80 22.40 17.07
N GLN A 44 3.57 21.89 18.28
CA GLN A 44 2.86 22.62 19.34
C GLN A 44 3.74 23.64 20.07
N ARG A 45 5.04 23.35 20.23
CA ARG A 45 5.93 24.11 21.11
C ARG A 45 7.22 24.59 20.46
N GLY A 46 7.43 24.31 19.18
CA GLY A 46 8.65 24.74 18.50
C GLY A 46 8.81 26.25 18.43
N PRO A 47 10.04 26.77 18.49
CA PRO A 47 11.34 26.07 18.49
C PRO A 47 11.68 25.44 19.87
N ILE A 48 11.94 24.13 19.88
CA ILE A 48 12.14 23.33 21.10
C ILE A 48 13.49 22.58 21.08
N THR A 49 14.10 22.34 22.26
CA THR A 49 15.36 21.60 22.35
C THR A 49 15.14 20.11 22.52
N ALA A 50 16.16 19.28 22.18
CA ALA A 50 16.10 17.84 22.41
C ALA A 50 15.92 17.48 23.90
N SER A 51 16.41 18.30 24.82
CA SER A 51 16.26 18.10 26.28
C SER A 51 14.83 18.35 26.73
N ASP A 52 14.19 19.42 26.22
CA ASP A 52 12.81 19.76 26.54
C ASP A 52 11.84 18.69 25.96
N LEU A 53 12.08 18.21 24.69
CA LEU A 53 11.35 17.10 24.10
C LEU A 53 11.48 15.83 24.95
N ALA A 54 12.68 15.51 25.41
CA ALA A 54 12.92 14.33 26.24
C ALA A 54 12.13 14.40 27.56
N ALA A 55 12.15 15.56 28.20
CA ALA A 55 11.40 15.80 29.44
C ALA A 55 9.88 15.67 29.22
N THR A 56 9.35 16.31 28.17
CA THR A 56 7.91 16.28 27.86
C THR A 56 7.40 14.88 27.49
N LEU A 57 8.18 14.16 26.70
CA LEU A 57 7.77 12.86 26.15
C LEU A 57 8.10 11.67 27.08
N GLY A 58 8.81 11.90 28.18
CA GLY A 58 9.29 10.84 29.07
C GLY A 58 10.35 9.95 28.43
N LEU A 59 11.17 10.52 27.52
CA LEU A 59 12.19 9.80 26.77
C LEU A 59 13.60 10.19 27.23
N THR A 60 14.60 9.38 26.85
CA THR A 60 16.01 9.80 27.07
C THR A 60 16.43 10.84 26.02
N ALA A 61 17.27 11.77 26.39
CA ALA A 61 17.81 12.77 25.47
C ALA A 61 18.59 12.14 24.29
N ALA A 62 19.21 10.98 24.48
CA ALA A 62 19.88 10.22 23.43
C ALA A 62 18.88 9.61 22.45
N GLY A 63 17.78 9.04 22.95
CA GLY A 63 16.68 8.51 22.13
C GLY A 63 16.04 9.59 21.26
N VAL A 64 15.74 10.76 21.87
CA VAL A 64 15.16 11.90 21.14
C VAL A 64 16.11 12.39 20.03
N ARG A 65 17.44 12.49 20.32
CA ARG A 65 18.41 12.90 19.28
C ARG A 65 18.39 11.96 18.08
N ARG A 66 18.36 10.64 18.30
CA ARG A 66 18.28 9.65 17.21
C ARG A 66 17.02 9.86 16.34
N HIS A 67 15.87 10.15 16.96
CA HIS A 67 14.65 10.47 16.22
C HIS A 67 14.77 11.79 15.46
N LEU A 68 15.34 12.82 16.07
CA LEU A 68 15.57 14.11 15.42
C LEU A 68 16.54 14.01 14.23
N ASP A 69 17.60 13.20 14.36
CA ASP A 69 18.54 12.95 13.27
C ASP A 69 17.83 12.26 12.08
N ALA A 70 17.00 11.25 12.35
CA ALA A 70 16.20 10.58 11.33
C ALA A 70 15.18 11.51 10.66
N LEU A 71 14.46 12.33 11.45
CA LEU A 71 13.49 13.31 10.94
C LEU A 71 14.17 14.42 10.12
N THR A 72 15.39 14.82 10.52
CA THR A 72 16.17 15.79 9.76
C THR A 72 16.66 15.22 8.43
N ALA A 73 17.08 13.94 8.39
CA ALA A 73 17.44 13.24 7.17
C ALA A 73 16.24 13.09 6.22
N GLN A 74 15.03 13.01 6.74
CA GLN A 74 13.78 12.98 5.97
C GLN A 74 13.26 14.38 5.61
N HIS A 75 13.98 15.44 5.94
CA HIS A 75 13.57 16.84 5.73
C HIS A 75 12.25 17.23 6.42
N LEU A 76 11.81 16.50 7.44
CA LEU A 76 10.60 16.82 8.21
C LEU A 76 10.86 17.84 9.32
N VAL A 77 12.09 17.87 9.84
CA VAL A 77 12.53 18.75 10.92
C VAL A 77 13.82 19.45 10.50
N SER A 78 13.96 20.71 10.89
CA SER A 78 15.18 21.48 10.71
C SER A 78 15.63 22.15 12.01
N THR A 79 16.90 22.56 12.04
CA THR A 79 17.40 23.37 13.17
C THR A 79 16.99 24.83 12.97
N TRP A 80 16.39 25.40 14.02
CA TRP A 80 15.98 26.80 13.99
C TRP A 80 17.19 27.72 14.23
N THR A 81 17.38 28.65 13.30
CA THR A 81 18.46 29.63 13.30
C THR A 81 17.95 31.07 13.57
N GLY A 82 16.83 31.21 14.29
CA GLY A 82 16.18 32.48 14.51
C GLY A 82 17.01 33.48 15.31
N ALA A 83 16.65 34.76 15.20
CA ALA A 83 17.39 35.91 15.71
C ALA A 83 17.81 35.77 17.16
N GLU A 84 19.08 36.02 17.41
CA GLU A 84 19.74 36.07 18.69
C GLU A 84 19.17 37.21 19.54
N GLY A 85 18.28 36.89 20.46
CA GLY A 85 17.76 37.84 21.45
C GLY A 85 17.89 37.35 22.89
N THR A 86 18.47 36.18 23.13
CA THR A 86 18.59 35.61 24.48
C THR A 86 20.01 35.83 25.03
N PRO A 87 20.18 36.29 26.27
CA PRO A 87 21.50 36.48 26.89
C PRO A 87 22.32 35.20 26.85
N ARG A 88 23.53 35.28 26.32
CA ARG A 88 24.47 34.15 26.22
C ARG A 88 24.85 33.65 27.60
N ARG A 89 24.29 32.54 28.03
CA ARG A 89 24.85 31.74 29.13
C ARG A 89 26.15 31.09 28.65
N ARG A 90 27.13 30.89 29.55
CA ARG A 90 28.36 30.15 29.24
C ARG A 90 28.04 28.77 28.69
N GLY A 91 28.52 28.43 27.50
CA GLY A 91 28.37 27.15 26.82
C GLY A 91 27.85 27.30 25.41
N ARG A 92 27.99 26.23 24.58
CA ARG A 92 27.42 26.17 23.23
C ARG A 92 25.89 26.17 23.34
N PRO A 93 25.17 27.07 22.65
CA PRO A 93 23.70 27.08 22.65
C PRO A 93 23.12 25.73 22.28
N ALA A 94 22.10 25.27 22.99
CA ALA A 94 21.38 24.07 22.64
C ALA A 94 20.67 24.28 21.27
N ARG A 95 20.81 23.32 20.40
CA ARG A 95 20.09 23.33 19.12
C ARG A 95 18.59 23.27 19.39
N ARG A 96 17.83 24.13 18.72
CA ARG A 96 16.38 24.12 18.71
C ARG A 96 15.89 23.59 17.38
N TYR A 97 14.74 22.94 17.39
CA TYR A 97 14.17 22.26 16.24
C TYR A 97 12.78 22.81 15.93
N VAL A 98 12.47 22.91 14.65
CA VAL A 98 11.16 23.29 14.10
C VAL A 98 10.77 22.31 13.00
N LEU A 99 9.47 22.19 12.73
CA LEU A 99 9.03 21.48 11.52
C LEU A 99 9.38 22.33 10.29
N THR A 100 9.68 21.65 9.21
CA THR A 100 9.76 22.23 7.87
C THR A 100 8.37 22.28 7.24
N ASP A 101 8.20 22.92 6.08
CA ASP A 101 6.93 22.86 5.32
C ASP A 101 6.52 21.42 5.00
N THR A 102 7.51 20.58 4.64
CA THR A 102 7.28 19.13 4.45
C THR A 102 6.83 18.44 5.73
N GLY A 103 7.42 18.82 6.89
CA GLY A 103 7.01 18.30 8.18
C GLY A 103 5.61 18.74 8.59
N HIS A 104 5.23 19.98 8.32
CA HIS A 104 3.85 20.45 8.54
C HIS A 104 2.85 19.70 7.68
N ALA A 105 3.15 19.50 6.40
CA ALA A 105 2.29 18.73 5.47
C ALA A 105 2.13 17.27 5.93
N ALA A 106 3.21 16.64 6.40
CA ALA A 106 3.17 15.26 6.90
C ALA A 106 2.38 15.10 8.21
N MET A 107 2.19 16.17 8.99
CA MET A 107 1.41 16.15 10.23
C MET A 107 -0.05 16.55 10.06
N SER A 108 -0.44 17.00 8.88
CA SER A 108 -1.81 17.45 8.61
C SER A 108 -2.65 16.27 8.12
N THR A 109 -3.60 15.81 8.92
CA THR A 109 -4.67 14.91 8.51
C THR A 109 -5.84 15.64 7.86
N ALA A 110 -5.86 16.99 7.91
CA ALA A 110 -6.96 17.81 7.42
C ALA A 110 -7.20 17.66 5.90
N TYR A 111 -6.15 17.40 5.12
CA TYR A 111 -6.30 17.14 3.69
C TYR A 111 -6.89 15.76 3.40
N ASP A 112 -6.57 14.75 4.21
CA ASP A 112 -7.16 13.42 4.08
C ASP A 112 -8.64 13.46 4.44
N ASP A 113 -9.00 14.17 5.54
CA ASP A 113 -10.38 14.36 5.95
C ASP A 113 -11.18 15.15 4.90
N LEU A 114 -10.60 16.24 4.35
CA LEU A 114 -11.24 17.01 3.28
C LEU A 114 -11.44 16.17 2.02
N ALA A 115 -10.44 15.35 1.64
CA ALA A 115 -10.55 14.48 0.47
C ALA A 115 -11.62 13.39 0.67
N ALA A 116 -11.70 12.80 1.87
CA ALA A 116 -12.74 11.83 2.20
C ALA A 116 -14.13 12.47 2.11
N GLN A 117 -14.36 13.63 2.74
CA GLN A 117 -15.62 14.36 2.68
C GLN A 117 -16.01 14.75 1.25
N LEU A 118 -15.05 15.12 0.40
CA LEU A 118 -15.29 15.43 -1.00
C LEU A 118 -15.76 14.20 -1.78
N LEU A 119 -15.16 13.03 -1.55
CA LEU A 119 -15.58 11.79 -2.19
C LEU A 119 -16.93 11.28 -1.65
N GLU A 120 -17.22 11.47 -0.35
CA GLU A 120 -18.56 11.23 0.21
C GLU A 120 -19.59 12.12 -0.47
N PHE A 121 -19.35 13.42 -0.55
CA PHE A 121 -20.24 14.35 -1.24
C PHE A 121 -20.43 13.96 -2.72
N LEU A 122 -19.38 13.52 -3.42
CA LEU A 122 -19.47 13.04 -4.80
C LEU A 122 -20.35 11.78 -4.89
N ALA A 123 -20.18 10.84 -3.96
CA ALA A 123 -20.98 9.61 -3.90
C ALA A 123 -22.46 9.91 -3.67
N ASP A 124 -22.76 10.87 -2.79
CA ASP A 124 -24.13 11.24 -2.42
C ASP A 124 -24.83 12.02 -3.55
N THR A 125 -24.10 12.90 -4.26
CA THR A 125 -24.69 13.78 -5.27
C THR A 125 -24.72 13.20 -6.68
N ALA A 126 -23.70 12.39 -7.06
CA ALA A 126 -23.54 11.84 -8.40
C ALA A 126 -23.48 10.31 -8.44
N GLY A 127 -23.57 9.66 -7.27
CA GLY A 127 -23.59 8.20 -7.14
C GLY A 127 -22.19 7.56 -7.07
N ALA A 128 -22.17 6.29 -6.68
CA ALA A 128 -20.93 5.52 -6.52
C ALA A 128 -20.12 5.37 -7.82
N GLU A 129 -20.79 5.46 -8.98
CA GLU A 129 -20.13 5.42 -10.28
C GLU A 129 -19.20 6.60 -10.50
N ALA A 130 -19.59 7.80 -10.07
CA ALA A 130 -18.76 9.00 -10.17
C ALA A 130 -17.46 8.86 -9.35
N VAL A 131 -17.50 8.16 -8.21
CA VAL A 131 -16.30 7.84 -7.41
C VAL A 131 -15.39 6.87 -8.17
N ARG A 132 -15.93 5.84 -8.84
CA ARG A 132 -15.15 4.92 -9.67
C ARG A 132 -14.50 5.63 -10.85
N GLU A 133 -15.25 6.50 -11.53
CA GLU A 133 -14.73 7.31 -12.63
C GLU A 133 -13.60 8.23 -12.16
N PHE A 134 -13.78 8.92 -11.04
CA PHE A 134 -12.72 9.73 -10.44
C PHE A 134 -11.48 8.89 -10.12
N ALA A 135 -11.64 7.70 -9.52
CA ALA A 135 -10.55 6.79 -9.21
C ALA A 135 -9.79 6.36 -10.48
N ALA A 136 -10.53 6.02 -11.55
CA ALA A 136 -9.95 5.66 -12.85
C ALA A 136 -9.17 6.82 -13.48
N VAL A 137 -9.72 8.04 -13.48
CA VAL A 137 -9.03 9.24 -13.99
C VAL A 137 -7.76 9.52 -13.20
N ARG A 138 -7.81 9.42 -11.87
CA ARG A 138 -6.65 9.59 -11.00
C ARG A 138 -5.58 8.55 -11.29
N ALA A 139 -5.94 7.27 -11.37
CA ALA A 139 -5.03 6.17 -11.68
C ALA A 139 -4.42 6.31 -13.08
N GLY A 140 -5.20 6.77 -14.06
CA GLY A 140 -4.73 7.10 -15.41
C GLY A 140 -3.63 8.17 -15.40
N ARG A 141 -3.79 9.24 -14.62
CA ARG A 141 -2.75 10.28 -14.46
C ARG A 141 -1.47 9.75 -13.82
N LEU A 142 -1.58 8.83 -12.87
CA LEU A 142 -0.41 8.14 -12.31
C LEU A 142 0.26 7.27 -13.37
N ALA A 143 -0.50 6.51 -14.13
CA ALA A 143 0.01 5.68 -15.22
C ALA A 143 0.73 6.52 -16.28
N GLU A 144 0.17 7.66 -16.70
CA GLU A 144 0.82 8.57 -17.64
C GLU A 144 2.17 9.08 -17.12
N ARG A 145 2.25 9.42 -15.84
CA ARG A 145 3.50 9.88 -15.19
C ARG A 145 4.57 8.80 -15.21
N TYR A 146 4.21 7.54 -14.95
CA TYR A 146 5.18 6.44 -14.84
C TYR A 146 5.49 5.76 -16.17
N ARG A 147 4.62 5.90 -17.17
CA ARG A 147 4.73 5.26 -18.49
C ARG A 147 6.10 5.46 -19.14
N PRO A 148 6.72 6.67 -19.18
CA PRO A 148 8.03 6.83 -19.81
C PRO A 148 9.11 5.94 -19.20
N ALA A 149 9.21 5.88 -17.86
CA ALA A 149 10.19 5.06 -17.16
C ALA A 149 9.92 3.57 -17.37
N VAL A 150 8.64 3.15 -17.27
CA VAL A 150 8.24 1.75 -17.45
C VAL A 150 8.46 1.29 -18.88
N THR A 151 8.16 2.13 -19.88
CA THR A 151 8.38 1.79 -21.30
C THR A 151 9.86 1.70 -21.65
N ALA A 152 10.69 2.56 -21.07
CA ALA A 152 12.14 2.54 -21.28
C ALA A 152 12.80 1.26 -20.73
N ALA A 153 12.17 0.57 -19.78
CA ALA A 153 12.63 -0.71 -19.24
C ALA A 153 12.41 -1.91 -20.18
N GLY A 154 11.83 -1.70 -21.37
CA GLY A 154 11.64 -2.74 -22.38
C GLY A 154 10.28 -3.42 -22.32
N ALA A 155 10.20 -4.65 -22.84
CA ALA A 155 8.95 -5.39 -22.96
C ALA A 155 8.71 -6.39 -21.79
N ASP A 156 9.76 -6.75 -21.06
CA ASP A 156 9.67 -7.70 -19.95
C ASP A 156 8.89 -7.10 -18.77
N PRO A 157 7.76 -7.71 -18.35
CA PRO A 157 6.96 -7.23 -17.23
C PRO A 157 7.74 -7.11 -15.92
N HIS A 158 8.76 -7.95 -15.72
CA HIS A 158 9.57 -7.93 -14.51
C HIS A 158 10.55 -6.74 -14.47
N GLN A 159 11.13 -6.36 -15.60
CA GLN A 159 11.95 -5.15 -15.71
C GLN A 159 11.08 -3.90 -15.59
N ARG A 160 9.88 -3.91 -16.18
CA ARG A 160 8.87 -2.87 -16.01
C ARG A 160 8.44 -2.70 -14.55
N ALA A 161 8.30 -3.80 -13.81
CA ALA A 161 7.95 -3.76 -12.39
C ALA A 161 9.05 -3.09 -11.55
N ASP A 162 10.32 -3.38 -11.83
CA ASP A 162 11.45 -2.75 -11.16
C ASP A 162 11.48 -1.22 -11.44
N ALA A 163 11.23 -0.80 -12.68
CA ALA A 163 11.14 0.61 -13.08
C ALA A 163 9.93 1.30 -12.42
N LEU A 164 8.79 0.62 -12.36
CA LEU A 164 7.58 1.12 -11.69
C LEU A 164 7.83 1.31 -10.19
N ALA A 165 8.48 0.35 -9.52
CA ALA A 165 8.80 0.46 -8.10
C ALA A 165 9.72 1.66 -7.82
N GLN A 166 10.70 1.92 -8.67
CA GLN A 166 11.57 3.09 -8.55
C GLN A 166 10.78 4.39 -8.70
N ALA A 167 9.92 4.49 -9.72
CA ALA A 167 9.08 5.66 -9.96
C ALA A 167 8.09 5.91 -8.80
N LEU A 168 7.44 4.87 -8.29
CA LEU A 168 6.57 4.91 -7.12
C LEU A 168 7.31 5.38 -5.87
N SER A 169 8.57 4.93 -5.67
CA SER A 169 9.37 5.33 -4.51
C SER A 169 9.72 6.81 -4.53
N VAL A 170 9.93 7.43 -5.70
CA VAL A 170 10.12 8.88 -5.85
C VAL A 170 8.87 9.65 -5.40
N ASP A 171 7.68 9.11 -5.66
CA ASP A 171 6.40 9.69 -5.25
C ASP A 171 5.97 9.28 -3.81
N GLY A 172 6.88 8.68 -3.04
CA GLY A 172 6.69 8.41 -1.61
C GLY A 172 6.00 7.10 -1.26
N TYR A 173 5.78 6.19 -2.22
CA TYR A 173 5.14 4.89 -1.94
C TYR A 173 6.04 3.87 -1.23
N ALA A 174 7.34 4.16 -1.05
CA ALA A 174 8.31 3.23 -0.49
C ALA A 174 8.22 1.84 -1.15
N ALA A 175 8.25 1.83 -2.49
CA ALA A 175 8.00 0.64 -3.28
C ALA A 175 9.26 -0.19 -3.53
N SER A 176 9.09 -1.50 -3.61
CA SER A 176 10.16 -2.46 -3.92
C SER A 176 9.58 -3.66 -4.66
N VAL A 177 10.43 -4.39 -5.38
CA VAL A 177 10.05 -5.65 -6.04
C VAL A 177 10.76 -6.80 -5.36
N ARG A 178 10.04 -7.90 -5.10
CA ARG A 178 10.57 -9.13 -4.51
C ARG A 178 10.27 -10.30 -5.43
N SER A 179 11.21 -11.22 -5.58
CA SER A 179 10.97 -12.51 -6.22
C SER A 179 10.22 -13.41 -5.25
N VAL A 180 9.23 -14.14 -5.74
CA VAL A 180 8.57 -15.20 -4.98
C VAL A 180 9.23 -16.51 -5.37
N ASP A 181 10.19 -16.96 -4.54
CA ASP A 181 10.76 -18.29 -4.65
C ASP A 181 9.88 -19.23 -3.81
N ASP A 182 9.01 -19.94 -4.47
CA ASP A 182 8.24 -21.03 -3.84
C ASP A 182 9.15 -22.25 -3.58
N GLY A 183 9.97 -22.17 -2.53
CA GLY A 183 10.93 -23.19 -2.16
C GLY A 183 10.33 -24.56 -1.80
N HIS A 184 9.02 -24.80 -1.94
CA HIS A 184 8.38 -26.03 -1.51
C HIS A 184 7.08 -26.46 -2.19
N VAL A 185 6.68 -25.96 -3.36
CA VAL A 185 5.48 -26.52 -4.01
C VAL A 185 5.72 -26.82 -5.49
N ALA A 186 5.45 -28.09 -5.80
CA ALA A 186 5.43 -28.75 -7.09
C ALA A 186 5.20 -27.87 -8.33
N GLU A 187 5.86 -28.25 -9.39
CA GLU A 187 5.82 -28.03 -10.85
C GLU A 187 4.76 -27.12 -11.51
N HIS A 188 3.84 -26.46 -10.75
CA HIS A 188 2.74 -25.63 -11.29
C HIS A 188 2.50 -24.32 -10.52
N ALA A 189 3.30 -23.96 -9.51
CA ALA A 189 3.17 -22.67 -8.84
C ALA A 189 3.92 -21.60 -9.66
N SER A 190 3.19 -20.61 -10.11
CA SER A 190 3.69 -19.51 -10.93
C SER A 190 4.77 -18.74 -10.20
N ALA A 191 6.03 -19.06 -10.47
CA ALA A 191 7.13 -18.19 -10.10
C ALA A 191 6.81 -16.79 -10.67
N GLY A 192 6.84 -15.77 -9.84
CA GLY A 192 6.46 -14.41 -10.20
C GLY A 192 7.23 -13.41 -9.36
N LYS A 193 6.94 -12.15 -9.56
CA LYS A 193 7.42 -11.07 -8.69
C LYS A 193 6.26 -10.49 -7.89
N GLN A 194 6.58 -9.86 -6.78
CA GLN A 194 5.66 -9.06 -5.99
C GLN A 194 6.15 -7.62 -5.96
N LEU A 195 5.30 -6.69 -6.39
CA LEU A 195 5.46 -5.26 -6.13
C LEU A 195 4.89 -4.97 -4.74
N CYS A 196 5.76 -4.54 -3.85
CA CYS A 196 5.43 -4.18 -2.48
C CYS A 196 5.48 -2.67 -2.31
N GLN A 197 4.46 -2.06 -1.69
CA GLN A 197 4.41 -0.62 -1.37
C GLN A 197 4.28 -0.49 0.15
N GLY A 198 5.34 -0.03 0.82
CA GLY A 198 5.40 0.12 2.28
C GLY A 198 4.70 1.38 2.80
N HIS A 199 4.28 2.29 1.91
CA HIS A 199 3.52 3.49 2.22
C HIS A 199 2.53 3.78 1.09
N CYS A 200 1.36 4.31 1.44
CA CYS A 200 0.37 4.80 0.48
C CYS A 200 0.00 6.25 0.84
N PRO A 201 0.26 7.22 -0.04
CA PRO A 201 -0.04 8.64 0.23
C PRO A 201 -1.52 8.94 0.43
N VAL A 202 -2.42 8.05 0.01
CA VAL A 202 -3.88 8.19 0.13
C VAL A 202 -4.51 7.10 1.00
N GLN A 203 -3.74 6.46 1.87
CA GLN A 203 -4.19 5.32 2.67
C GLN A 203 -5.48 5.62 3.44
N GLN A 204 -5.56 6.76 4.11
CA GLN A 204 -6.73 7.15 4.92
C GLN A 204 -8.00 7.23 4.08
N VAL A 205 -7.90 7.85 2.91
CA VAL A 205 -9.03 7.98 1.97
C VAL A 205 -9.38 6.62 1.35
N ALA A 206 -8.37 5.83 0.98
CA ALA A 206 -8.56 4.51 0.37
C ALA A 206 -9.21 3.48 1.31
N THR A 207 -9.09 3.67 2.64
CA THR A 207 -9.81 2.86 3.63
C THR A 207 -11.33 2.97 3.47
N GLN A 208 -11.83 4.15 3.11
CA GLN A 208 -13.25 4.42 2.90
C GLN A 208 -13.67 4.18 1.44
N PHE A 209 -12.76 4.39 0.49
CA PHE A 209 -12.98 4.31 -0.95
C PHE A 209 -12.05 3.29 -1.63
N PRO A 210 -12.34 1.98 -1.52
CA PRO A 210 -11.51 0.91 -2.08
C PRO A 210 -11.35 0.99 -3.61
N GLN A 211 -12.24 1.70 -4.31
CA GLN A 211 -12.17 1.97 -5.75
C GLN A 211 -10.85 2.62 -6.16
N LEU A 212 -10.21 3.37 -5.25
CA LEU A 212 -8.89 3.97 -5.49
C LEU A 212 -7.80 2.88 -5.64
N CYS A 213 -7.86 1.83 -4.80
CA CYS A 213 -6.94 0.70 -4.87
C CYS A 213 -7.19 -0.18 -6.09
N GLU A 214 -8.47 -0.39 -6.45
CA GLU A 214 -8.89 -1.16 -7.62
C GLU A 214 -8.38 -0.50 -8.91
N ALA A 215 -8.64 0.80 -9.07
CA ALA A 215 -8.19 1.57 -10.22
C ALA A 215 -6.64 1.64 -10.32
N GLU A 216 -5.93 1.77 -9.20
CA GLU A 216 -4.46 1.72 -9.18
C GLU A 216 -3.96 0.35 -9.64
N THR A 217 -4.60 -0.74 -9.21
CA THR A 217 -4.23 -2.10 -9.62
C THR A 217 -4.43 -2.31 -11.12
N GLN A 218 -5.52 -1.81 -11.68
CA GLN A 218 -5.76 -1.84 -13.12
C GLN A 218 -4.71 -1.03 -13.89
N ALA A 219 -4.37 0.17 -13.40
CA ALA A 219 -3.32 0.99 -14.02
C ALA A 219 -1.95 0.30 -13.99
N PHE A 220 -1.64 -0.48 -12.96
CA PHE A 220 -0.42 -1.30 -12.93
C PHE A 220 -0.47 -2.44 -13.93
N SER A 221 -1.63 -3.11 -14.11
CA SER A 221 -1.80 -4.12 -15.17
C SER A 221 -1.51 -3.53 -16.55
N ASP A 222 -2.05 -2.34 -16.83
CA ASP A 222 -1.87 -1.66 -18.12
C ASP A 222 -0.42 -1.23 -18.36
N LEU A 223 0.27 -0.73 -17.32
CA LEU A 223 1.68 -0.32 -17.40
C LEU A 223 2.61 -1.52 -17.61
N LEU A 224 2.34 -2.62 -16.91
CA LEU A 224 3.18 -3.81 -16.95
C LEU A 224 2.89 -4.68 -18.19
N GLY A 225 1.70 -4.53 -18.78
CA GLY A 225 1.26 -5.33 -19.93
C GLY A 225 0.90 -6.78 -19.57
N VAL A 226 0.63 -7.03 -18.29
CA VAL A 226 0.18 -8.33 -17.76
C VAL A 226 -0.90 -8.11 -16.70
N HIS A 227 -1.81 -9.05 -16.56
CA HIS A 227 -2.78 -9.00 -15.47
C HIS A 227 -2.06 -9.18 -14.13
N VAL A 228 -2.21 -8.21 -13.24
CA VAL A 228 -1.66 -8.30 -11.89
C VAL A 228 -2.78 -8.48 -10.85
N GLN A 229 -2.45 -9.07 -9.72
CA GLN A 229 -3.40 -9.33 -8.66
C GLN A 229 -2.97 -8.65 -7.37
N ARG A 230 -3.84 -7.82 -6.78
CA ARG A 230 -3.63 -7.23 -5.47
C ARG A 230 -3.94 -8.27 -4.39
N LEU A 231 -2.93 -8.63 -3.60
CA LEU A 231 -3.05 -9.64 -2.54
C LEU A 231 -3.35 -9.02 -1.18
N ALA A 232 -2.79 -7.85 -0.90
CA ALA A 232 -2.91 -7.15 0.37
C ALA A 232 -2.88 -5.64 0.18
N THR A 233 -3.52 -4.88 1.07
CA THR A 233 -3.51 -3.41 1.03
C THR A 233 -3.34 -2.82 2.42
N LEU A 234 -2.59 -1.72 2.50
CA LEU A 234 -2.48 -0.86 3.69
C LEU A 234 -3.85 -0.32 4.12
N ALA A 235 -4.74 -0.06 3.17
CA ALA A 235 -6.09 0.43 3.43
C ALA A 235 -6.98 -0.58 4.17
N HIS A 236 -6.71 -1.88 4.06
CA HIS A 236 -7.40 -2.92 4.80
C HIS A 236 -6.66 -3.38 6.06
N GLY A 237 -5.64 -2.61 6.50
CA GLY A 237 -4.93 -2.86 7.76
C GLY A 237 -3.68 -3.74 7.63
N GLU A 238 -3.31 -4.14 6.42
CA GLU A 238 -2.07 -4.86 6.20
C GLU A 238 -0.84 -3.93 6.32
N HIS A 239 0.33 -4.51 6.57
CA HIS A 239 1.56 -3.73 6.76
C HIS A 239 2.18 -3.23 5.45
N VAL A 240 1.76 -3.75 4.32
CA VAL A 240 2.30 -3.47 2.98
C VAL A 240 1.24 -3.78 1.92
N CYS A 241 1.11 -2.92 0.92
CA CYS A 241 0.36 -3.29 -0.28
C CYS A 241 1.21 -4.28 -1.09
N THR A 242 0.66 -5.42 -1.42
CA THR A 242 1.33 -6.47 -2.20
C THR A 242 0.56 -6.74 -3.48
N THR A 243 1.22 -6.61 -4.60
CA THR A 243 0.66 -6.91 -5.93
C THR A 243 1.48 -8.01 -6.58
N HIS A 244 0.86 -9.14 -6.88
CA HIS A 244 1.47 -10.25 -7.59
C HIS A 244 1.54 -9.95 -9.09
N ILE A 245 2.72 -10.18 -9.68
CA ILE A 245 3.03 -10.02 -11.10
C ILE A 245 3.44 -11.41 -11.61
N PRO A 246 2.60 -12.07 -12.43
CA PRO A 246 2.91 -13.40 -12.92
C PRO A 246 4.10 -13.37 -13.87
N LEU A 247 4.78 -14.51 -14.02
CA LEU A 247 5.70 -14.72 -15.14
C LEU A 247 4.89 -14.55 -16.43
N ALA A 248 5.43 -13.80 -17.38
CA ALA A 248 4.90 -13.80 -18.72
C ALA A 248 5.05 -15.23 -19.30
N HIS A 249 3.98 -16.00 -19.21
CA HIS A 249 3.88 -17.16 -20.08
C HIS A 249 3.82 -16.59 -21.50
N ALA A 250 4.81 -16.94 -22.34
CA ALA A 250 4.66 -16.76 -23.76
C ALA A 250 3.28 -17.29 -24.12
N ALA A 251 2.41 -16.39 -24.62
CA ALA A 251 1.07 -16.75 -24.98
C ALA A 251 1.14 -17.87 -26.01
N SER A 252 1.06 -19.11 -25.54
CA SER A 252 0.62 -20.22 -26.35
C SER A 252 -0.85 -19.91 -26.59
N GLY A 253 -1.14 -19.25 -27.72
CA GLY A 253 -2.49 -19.01 -28.15
C GLY A 253 -3.25 -20.33 -28.12
N PRO A 254 -4.55 -20.33 -27.79
CA PRO A 254 -5.34 -21.54 -27.90
C PRO A 254 -5.23 -22.02 -29.36
N GLU A 255 -4.50 -23.10 -29.60
CA GLU A 255 -4.62 -23.85 -30.83
C GLU A 255 -6.07 -24.30 -30.88
N PHE A 256 -6.85 -23.58 -31.66
CA PHE A 256 -8.19 -24.04 -32.08
C PHE A 256 -7.96 -25.25 -32.97
N VAL A 257 -7.95 -26.44 -32.38
CA VAL A 257 -7.97 -27.70 -33.13
C VAL A 257 -9.31 -27.75 -33.82
N THR A 258 -9.33 -27.26 -35.06
CA THR A 258 -10.42 -27.53 -35.98
C THR A 258 -10.39 -29.02 -36.28
N LYS A 259 -11.28 -29.80 -35.66
CA LYS A 259 -11.56 -31.15 -36.08
C LYS A 259 -12.04 -31.10 -37.54
N PRO A 260 -11.46 -31.92 -38.45
CA PRO A 260 -11.97 -32.03 -39.81
C PRO A 260 -13.40 -32.58 -39.75
N GLY A 261 -14.34 -31.80 -40.27
CA GLY A 261 -15.74 -32.15 -40.35
C GLY A 261 -15.92 -33.39 -41.23
N THR A 262 -16.57 -34.41 -40.68
CA THR A 262 -17.08 -35.54 -41.38
C THR A 262 -18.25 -35.06 -42.27
N SER A 263 -18.03 -35.07 -43.57
CA SER A 263 -19.06 -34.87 -44.58
C SER A 263 -20.12 -35.99 -44.44
N GLN A 264 -21.31 -35.64 -44.03
CA GLN A 264 -22.48 -36.49 -44.26
C GLN A 264 -23.28 -35.91 -45.43
N GLU A 265 -23.27 -36.67 -46.52
CA GLU A 265 -24.21 -36.57 -47.62
C GLU A 265 -25.63 -36.67 -47.07
N THR A 266 -26.46 -35.68 -47.34
CA THR A 266 -27.89 -35.80 -47.15
C THR A 266 -28.57 -35.67 -48.51
N THR A 267 -29.09 -36.81 -48.89
CA THR A 267 -29.93 -37.10 -50.05
C THR A 267 -31.14 -36.17 -50.07
N THR A 268 -31.35 -35.59 -51.24
CA THR A 268 -32.54 -34.89 -51.72
C THR A 268 -33.79 -35.78 -51.63
N ARG A 269 -34.85 -35.22 -51.06
CA ARG A 269 -36.22 -35.70 -51.39
C ARG A 269 -37.13 -34.50 -51.56
N GLU A 270 -37.45 -34.19 -52.80
CA GLU A 270 -38.57 -33.39 -53.23
C GLU A 270 -39.89 -34.10 -52.85
N GLU A 271 -40.84 -33.33 -52.35
CA GLU A 271 -42.29 -33.51 -52.57
C GLU A 271 -42.98 -32.23 -52.14
N ASN A 272 -43.31 -31.38 -53.06
CA ASN A 272 -44.51 -30.95 -53.70
C ASN A 272 -45.80 -31.11 -52.84
N SER A 273 -46.44 -30.01 -52.49
CA SER A 273 -47.85 -29.78 -52.68
C SER A 273 -48.29 -28.38 -52.27
N ALA A 274 -48.96 -27.80 -53.26
CA ALA A 274 -49.72 -26.57 -53.20
C ALA A 274 -50.86 -26.61 -52.16
N ASP A 275 -51.32 -25.48 -51.71
CA ASP A 275 -52.66 -24.92 -51.96
C ASP A 275 -52.96 -23.81 -50.94
N GLU A 276 -53.19 -22.64 -51.44
CA GLU A 276 -54.41 -21.83 -51.43
C GLU A 276 -55.11 -21.54 -50.07
N HIS A 277 -55.28 -20.32 -49.89
CA HIS A 277 -56.49 -19.51 -49.61
C HIS A 277 -56.37 -18.60 -48.36
N ARG A 278 -56.24 -17.31 -48.58
CA ARG A 278 -57.35 -16.30 -48.73
C ARG A 278 -57.85 -15.71 -47.41
N VAL A 279 -57.59 -14.40 -47.27
CA VAL A 279 -58.54 -13.26 -46.99
C VAL A 279 -59.02 -12.99 -45.59
N ALA A 280 -58.72 -11.75 -45.23
CA ALA A 280 -59.57 -10.69 -44.60
C ALA A 280 -59.97 -10.82 -43.13
N SER A 281 -59.64 -9.89 -42.35
CA SER A 281 -60.26 -8.63 -41.96
C SER A 281 -59.35 -7.90 -41.00
#